data_7e68fdf18080ece87049f4f022a385ec
#
_entry.id   7e68fdf18080ece87049f4f022a385ec
#
_cell.length_a   1.000
_cell.length_b   1.000
_cell.length_c   1.000
_cell.angle_alpha   90.00
_cell.angle_beta   90.00
_cell.angle_gamma   90.00
#
_symmetry.space_group_name_H-M   'P 1'
#
loop_
_entity.id
_entity.type
_entity.pdbx_description
1 polymer ?
#
loop_
_entity_poly.entity_id
_entity_poly.type
_entity_poly.pdbx_seq_one_letter_code
_entity_poly.pdbx_strand_id
1 'polypeptide(L)'
;MPPDTHAACFGTATGFARHEIMRRFTLGAALAVFALAAANVAHARSGYRLEAAVTLNGPSPGWDYLSVDPTRDYVFIGRRKAGVTVYDAAGGRVVATIENSKDANVAALVPEVDRGFTANEDGSTTVFQLSTLKTLDRVKLGEGADAGFYEPMTGQMVFTLGDTHELVFVAARSAKITGRLPIKADELEAAAADGKGFIYVNERDKDRVAKVDVRTRKLVAEWPTPGCRLPTGLAIDRAAGRLFLGCKGPHPVLAVMNAKTGRVVTTMEIGRGNDGVVFDPAGKRVFTSNGIDGNIVVFDVVGPDRLKLASAFTTRPIARTMAFNPTTGRIYTATAEGVLDPTQPVNRRAGAFYPNRYLDDTFTLLIYAPE
;
A
#
# COMPACT_ATOMS: atom_id res chain seq x y z
N MET A 1 22.80 16.72 79.39
CA MET A 1 22.57 17.94 80.27
C MET A 1 21.43 18.71 79.66
N PRO A 2 20.33 18.80 80.40
CA PRO A 2 19.19 19.73 80.10
C PRO A 2 19.51 21.07 80.83
N PRO A 3 18.65 22.02 81.00
CA PRO A 3 17.17 22.02 81.24
C PRO A 3 16.45 23.16 80.51
N ASP A 4 15.20 23.16 80.50
CA ASP A 4 14.11 23.58 81.44
C ASP A 4 13.40 24.76 80.84
N THR A 5 12.17 24.83 80.87
CA THR A 5 11.01 24.84 81.78
C THR A 5 10.15 26.08 81.55
N HIS A 6 8.92 25.90 81.83
CA HIS A 6 7.82 26.66 82.41
C HIS A 6 6.93 27.46 81.47
N ALA A 7 5.73 27.20 81.48
CA ALA A 7 4.60 27.05 82.46
C ALA A 7 3.60 28.16 82.26
N ALA A 8 2.39 27.77 82.03
CA ALA A 8 1.14 27.94 82.76
C ALA A 8 0.61 29.39 82.81
N CYS A 9 -0.67 29.69 82.69
CA CYS A 9 -1.74 29.42 83.62
C CYS A 9 -3.09 30.06 83.12
N PHE A 10 -4.14 29.29 83.31
CA PHE A 10 -5.43 29.60 83.97
C PHE A 10 -6.36 30.76 83.56
N GLY A 11 -7.64 30.37 83.51
CA GLY A 11 -8.80 31.14 83.90
C GLY A 11 -10.07 30.84 83.12
N THR A 12 -10.86 29.84 83.50
CA THR A 12 -12.18 29.80 84.16
C THR A 12 -13.15 30.88 83.64
N ALA A 13 -14.40 30.71 83.45
CA ALA A 13 -15.42 29.72 83.61
C ALA A 13 -16.78 30.37 83.28
N THR A 14 -17.78 29.50 83.11
CA THR A 14 -19.23 29.69 83.35
C THR A 14 -20.05 30.38 82.26
N GLY A 15 -21.05 29.71 81.71
CA GLY A 15 -22.40 29.72 82.14
C GLY A 15 -23.43 29.41 81.06
N PHE A 16 -24.14 28.38 81.29
CA PHE A 16 -25.55 28.08 80.96
C PHE A 16 -26.31 28.91 79.89
N ALA A 17 -26.90 28.22 78.90
CA ALA A 17 -28.37 28.00 78.82
C ALA A 17 -28.75 27.14 77.58
N ARG A 18 -29.63 26.19 77.88
CA ARG A 18 -30.35 25.36 76.92
C ARG A 18 -31.25 26.19 76.04
N HIS A 19 -31.30 25.78 74.74
CA HIS A 19 -32.58 25.71 74.00
C HIS A 19 -32.47 24.73 72.86
N GLU A 20 -33.29 23.68 72.92
CA GLU A 20 -33.59 22.76 71.84
C GLU A 20 -34.20 23.54 70.69
N ILE A 21 -33.64 23.30 69.48
CA ILE A 21 -34.42 23.40 68.27
C ILE A 21 -33.92 22.25 67.36
N MET A 22 -34.76 21.27 67.26
CA MET A 22 -34.71 20.16 66.34
C MET A 22 -34.76 20.74 64.93
N ARG A 23 -33.66 20.64 64.20
CA ARG A 23 -33.66 20.81 62.71
C ARG A 23 -33.07 19.57 62.05
N ARG A 24 -33.93 18.96 61.33
CA ARG A 24 -33.75 17.81 60.48
C ARG A 24 -32.53 18.01 59.58
N PHE A 25 -31.48 17.20 59.80
CA PHE A 25 -30.42 17.04 58.81
C PHE A 25 -30.95 16.08 57.74
N THR A 26 -31.37 16.65 56.62
CA THR A 26 -31.50 15.85 55.39
C THR A 26 -30.10 15.57 54.88
N LEU A 27 -29.70 14.26 55.02
CA LEU A 27 -28.53 13.74 54.33
C LEU A 27 -28.78 13.80 52.83
N GLY A 28 -28.24 14.82 52.18
CA GLY A 28 -28.12 14.85 50.73
C GLY A 28 -27.01 13.87 50.31
N ALA A 29 -27.38 12.66 49.98
CA ALA A 29 -26.48 11.73 49.30
C ALA A 29 -26.22 12.30 47.90
N ALA A 30 -25.08 12.96 47.71
CA ALA A 30 -24.58 13.26 46.39
C ALA A 30 -24.18 11.95 45.71
N LEU A 31 -25.10 11.39 44.91
CA LEU A 31 -24.78 10.36 43.93
C LEU A 31 -23.89 11.02 42.88
N ALA A 32 -22.60 10.83 43.00
CA ALA A 32 -21.66 11.02 41.91
C ALA A 32 -21.93 9.95 40.85
N VAL A 33 -22.77 10.29 39.89
CA VAL A 33 -22.92 9.48 38.67
C VAL A 33 -21.62 9.59 37.89
N PHE A 34 -20.71 8.66 38.11
CA PHE A 34 -19.62 8.41 37.19
C PHE A 34 -20.27 7.85 35.91
N ALA A 35 -20.56 8.77 34.97
CA ALA A 35 -20.79 8.37 33.59
C ALA A 35 -19.47 7.78 33.08
N LEU A 36 -19.31 6.46 33.17
CA LEU A 36 -18.38 5.73 32.34
C LEU A 36 -18.86 5.97 30.91
N ALA A 37 -18.24 6.95 30.25
CA ALA A 37 -18.21 6.99 28.81
C ALA A 37 -17.48 5.72 28.39
N ALA A 38 -18.23 4.64 28.15
CA ALA A 38 -17.76 3.51 27.40
C ALA A 38 -17.39 4.09 26.03
N ALA A 39 -16.13 4.49 25.88
CA ALA A 39 -15.56 4.65 24.56
C ALA A 39 -15.76 3.28 23.90
N ASN A 40 -16.78 3.16 23.07
CA ASN A 40 -16.85 2.11 22.06
C ASN A 40 -15.60 2.30 21.22
N VAL A 41 -14.51 1.64 21.64
CA VAL A 41 -13.42 1.31 20.74
C VAL A 41 -14.10 0.37 19.76
N ALA A 42 -14.63 0.96 18.69
CA ALA A 42 -15.00 0.19 17.53
C ALA A 42 -13.73 -0.59 17.18
N HIS A 43 -13.69 -1.86 17.57
CA HIS A 43 -12.69 -2.78 17.05
C HIS A 43 -12.89 -2.67 15.54
N ALA A 44 -11.98 -1.96 14.89
CA ALA A 44 -12.00 -1.88 13.45
C ALA A 44 -12.04 -3.34 12.99
N ARG A 45 -13.18 -3.73 12.41
CA ARG A 45 -13.39 -5.08 11.92
C ARG A 45 -12.21 -5.38 11.02
N SER A 46 -11.43 -6.38 11.36
CA SER A 46 -10.21 -6.73 10.63
C SER A 46 -10.51 -7.53 9.37
N GLY A 47 -11.78 -7.90 9.19
CA GLY A 47 -12.27 -8.70 8.08
C GLY A 47 -12.53 -7.88 6.82
N TYR A 48 -12.41 -8.57 5.71
CA TYR A 48 -12.81 -8.11 4.39
C TYR A 48 -13.71 -9.16 3.75
N ARG A 49 -14.78 -8.73 3.11
CA ARG A 49 -15.66 -9.61 2.35
C ARG A 49 -15.67 -9.22 0.88
N LEU A 50 -15.84 -10.19 0.01
CA LEU A 50 -16.08 -9.95 -1.41
C LEU A 50 -17.41 -9.20 -1.57
N GLU A 51 -17.34 -7.95 -2.00
CA GLU A 51 -18.51 -7.11 -2.30
C GLU A 51 -19.02 -7.36 -3.71
N ALA A 52 -18.10 -7.45 -4.68
CA ALA A 52 -18.44 -7.71 -6.08
C ALA A 52 -17.31 -8.46 -6.80
N ALA A 53 -17.72 -9.25 -7.78
CA ALA A 53 -16.84 -9.86 -8.78
C ALA A 53 -17.39 -9.48 -10.17
N VAL A 54 -16.67 -8.61 -10.86
CA VAL A 54 -17.14 -8.01 -12.12
C VAL A 54 -16.30 -8.55 -13.27
N THR A 55 -16.91 -9.35 -14.13
CA THR A 55 -16.24 -9.84 -15.34
C THR A 55 -16.20 -8.72 -16.39
N LEU A 56 -14.98 -8.44 -16.85
CA LEU A 56 -14.72 -7.48 -17.93
C LEU A 56 -14.46 -8.27 -19.22
N ASN A 57 -15.47 -8.36 -20.04
CA ASN A 57 -15.44 -9.14 -21.30
C ASN A 57 -14.33 -8.67 -22.23
N GLY A 58 -13.94 -9.55 -23.16
CA GLY A 58 -12.93 -9.33 -24.15
C GLY A 58 -11.64 -10.09 -23.87
N PRO A 59 -10.56 -9.80 -24.60
CA PRO A 59 -9.30 -10.50 -24.47
C PRO A 59 -8.74 -10.43 -23.03
N SER A 60 -8.19 -11.57 -22.58
CA SER A 60 -7.51 -11.69 -21.30
C SER A 60 -6.01 -11.99 -21.50
N PRO A 61 -5.24 -11.07 -22.11
CA PRO A 61 -3.83 -11.31 -22.44
C PRO A 61 -2.90 -11.29 -21.22
N GLY A 62 -3.46 -11.14 -20.05
CA GLY A 62 -2.78 -10.91 -18.79
C GLY A 62 -3.02 -9.48 -18.26
N TRP A 63 -2.59 -9.27 -17.05
CA TRP A 63 -2.67 -7.97 -16.36
C TRP A 63 -1.51 -7.84 -15.41
N ASP A 64 -1.32 -6.61 -14.90
CA ASP A 64 -0.35 -6.36 -13.86
C ASP A 64 -0.95 -5.46 -12.76
N TYR A 65 -0.45 -4.27 -12.57
CA TYR A 65 -0.85 -3.44 -11.43
C TYR A 65 -2.20 -2.76 -11.64
N LEU A 66 -2.85 -2.51 -10.50
CA LEU A 66 -4.02 -1.65 -10.40
C LEU A 66 -3.65 -0.38 -9.66
N SER A 67 -4.31 0.73 -9.99
CA SER A 67 -4.25 1.98 -9.23
C SER A 67 -5.65 2.57 -9.05
N VAL A 68 -5.84 3.40 -8.04
CA VAL A 68 -7.14 4.00 -7.71
C VAL A 68 -7.03 5.51 -7.68
N ASP A 69 -7.99 6.18 -8.31
CA ASP A 69 -8.31 7.57 -8.03
C ASP A 69 -9.38 7.62 -6.93
N PRO A 70 -9.01 7.93 -5.69
CA PRO A 70 -9.95 7.88 -4.58
C PRO A 70 -11.01 8.98 -4.63
N THR A 71 -10.79 10.02 -5.43
CA THR A 71 -11.72 11.14 -5.58
C THR A 71 -12.96 10.75 -6.39
N ARG A 72 -12.75 9.95 -7.44
CA ARG A 72 -13.81 9.49 -8.35
C ARG A 72 -14.20 8.03 -8.14
N ASP A 73 -13.48 7.30 -7.29
CA ASP A 73 -13.54 5.84 -7.12
C ASP A 73 -13.32 5.10 -8.47
N TYR A 74 -12.39 5.63 -9.27
CA TYR A 74 -11.98 5.00 -10.52
C TYR A 74 -10.81 4.06 -10.31
N VAL A 75 -10.94 2.85 -10.81
CA VAL A 75 -9.88 1.82 -10.80
C VAL A 75 -9.28 1.73 -12.19
N PHE A 76 -7.98 2.00 -12.28
CA PHE A 76 -7.18 1.85 -13.49
C PHE A 76 -6.49 0.49 -13.45
N ILE A 77 -6.68 -0.30 -14.48
CA ILE A 77 -6.20 -1.68 -14.54
C ILE A 77 -5.28 -1.84 -15.73
N GLY A 78 -4.01 -2.14 -15.50
CA GLY A 78 -3.04 -2.45 -16.54
C GLY A 78 -3.30 -3.84 -17.11
N ARG A 79 -3.96 -3.92 -18.27
CA ARG A 79 -4.33 -5.17 -18.92
C ARG A 79 -3.41 -5.52 -20.09
N ARG A 80 -2.15 -5.14 -19.99
CA ARG A 80 -1.12 -5.43 -20.99
C ARG A 80 -1.60 -5.11 -22.42
N LYS A 81 -1.66 -6.09 -23.33
CA LYS A 81 -2.10 -5.90 -24.73
C LYS A 81 -3.50 -5.28 -24.88
N ALA A 82 -4.36 -5.40 -23.88
CA ALA A 82 -5.68 -4.77 -23.86
C ALA A 82 -5.65 -3.31 -23.40
N GLY A 83 -4.49 -2.80 -23.00
CA GLY A 83 -4.32 -1.42 -22.52
C GLY A 83 -4.80 -1.20 -21.08
N VAL A 84 -4.95 0.06 -20.70
CA VAL A 84 -5.47 0.43 -19.37
C VAL A 84 -6.98 0.55 -19.43
N THR A 85 -7.68 -0.33 -18.74
CA THR A 85 -9.12 -0.24 -18.53
C THR A 85 -9.41 0.63 -17.31
N VAL A 86 -10.35 1.57 -17.42
CA VAL A 86 -10.81 2.42 -16.31
C VAL A 86 -12.22 1.98 -15.91
N TYR A 87 -12.35 1.52 -14.67
CA TYR A 87 -13.60 1.06 -14.10
C TYR A 87 -14.09 2.04 -13.02
N ASP A 88 -15.32 2.52 -13.16
CA ASP A 88 -16.02 3.32 -12.17
C ASP A 88 -16.62 2.36 -11.11
N ALA A 89 -16.00 2.30 -9.94
CA ALA A 89 -16.42 1.38 -8.89
C ALA A 89 -17.72 1.84 -8.18
N ALA A 90 -18.02 3.13 -8.21
CA ALA A 90 -19.27 3.66 -7.70
C ALA A 90 -20.43 3.42 -8.69
N GLY A 91 -20.18 3.62 -9.99
CA GLY A 91 -21.19 3.42 -11.05
C GLY A 91 -21.29 1.98 -11.55
N GLY A 92 -20.40 1.08 -11.17
CA GLY A 92 -20.42 -0.33 -11.54
C GLY A 92 -20.18 -0.62 -13.01
N ARG A 93 -19.35 0.18 -13.71
CA ARG A 93 -19.17 0.09 -15.16
C ARG A 93 -17.76 0.47 -15.63
N VAL A 94 -17.38 -0.04 -16.78
CA VAL A 94 -16.21 0.46 -17.51
C VAL A 94 -16.57 1.82 -18.11
N VAL A 95 -15.72 2.83 -17.88
CA VAL A 95 -15.92 4.19 -18.40
C VAL A 95 -15.00 4.52 -19.56
N ALA A 96 -13.83 3.87 -19.63
CA ALA A 96 -12.88 4.07 -20.72
C ALA A 96 -11.88 2.91 -20.84
N THR A 97 -11.26 2.81 -22.00
CA THR A 97 -9.93 2.25 -22.18
C THR A 97 -9.04 3.40 -22.66
N ILE A 98 -7.93 3.63 -21.98
CA ILE A 98 -7.01 4.72 -22.36
C ILE A 98 -6.43 4.41 -23.73
N GLU A 99 -6.63 5.32 -24.67
CA GLU A 99 -6.08 5.18 -26.02
C GLU A 99 -4.54 5.14 -26.01
N ASN A 100 -3.94 4.36 -26.90
CA ASN A 100 -2.49 4.20 -27.03
C ASN A 100 -1.79 3.66 -25.78
N SER A 101 -2.52 2.96 -24.88
CA SER A 101 -1.98 2.33 -23.67
C SER A 101 -1.76 0.82 -23.83
N LYS A 102 -1.67 0.33 -25.07
CA LYS A 102 -1.37 -1.07 -25.33
C LYS A 102 -0.04 -1.46 -24.67
N ASP A 103 0.00 -2.69 -24.15
CA ASP A 103 1.11 -3.28 -23.40
C ASP A 103 1.35 -2.64 -22.01
N ALA A 104 0.36 -1.91 -21.47
CA ALA A 104 0.47 -1.26 -20.16
C ALA A 104 0.43 -2.25 -18.99
N ASN A 105 1.46 -2.18 -18.14
CA ASN A 105 1.54 -2.87 -16.85
C ASN A 105 0.87 -2.08 -15.73
N VAL A 106 0.98 -0.77 -15.76
CA VAL A 106 0.46 0.13 -14.71
C VAL A 106 0.00 1.47 -15.28
N ALA A 107 -0.94 2.13 -14.58
CA ALA A 107 -1.19 3.55 -14.72
C ALA A 107 -0.85 4.26 -13.40
N ALA A 108 0.16 5.09 -13.39
CA ALA A 108 0.50 5.95 -12.26
C ALA A 108 -0.26 7.28 -12.37
N LEU A 109 -0.92 7.68 -11.29
CA LEU A 109 -1.80 8.85 -11.26
C LEU A 109 -1.11 10.02 -10.58
N VAL A 110 -1.18 11.21 -11.18
CA VAL A 110 -0.60 12.46 -10.66
C VAL A 110 -1.69 13.55 -10.65
N PRO A 111 -2.59 13.52 -9.66
CA PRO A 111 -3.73 14.44 -9.59
C PRO A 111 -3.32 15.92 -9.58
N GLU A 112 -2.19 16.26 -8.98
CA GLU A 112 -1.70 17.64 -8.82
C GLU A 112 -1.43 18.35 -10.17
N VAL A 113 -1.26 17.57 -11.23
CA VAL A 113 -1.06 18.08 -12.60
C VAL A 113 -2.10 17.57 -13.59
N ASP A 114 -3.17 16.93 -13.09
CA ASP A 114 -4.25 16.32 -13.87
C ASP A 114 -3.73 15.36 -14.95
N ARG A 115 -2.76 14.49 -14.59
CA ARG A 115 -2.15 13.54 -15.52
C ARG A 115 -2.07 12.13 -14.95
N GLY A 116 -2.19 11.16 -15.85
CA GLY A 116 -1.82 9.78 -15.64
C GLY A 116 -0.73 9.36 -16.63
N PHE A 117 0.08 8.39 -16.21
CA PHE A 117 1.21 7.85 -16.98
C PHE A 117 1.16 6.35 -16.94
N THR A 118 1.28 5.68 -18.07
CA THR A 118 1.41 4.22 -18.11
C THR A 118 2.88 3.81 -18.12
N ALA A 119 3.19 2.60 -17.67
CA ALA A 119 4.41 1.91 -18.05
C ALA A 119 4.03 0.81 -19.04
N ASN A 120 4.53 0.89 -20.26
CA ASN A 120 4.19 -0.05 -21.33
C ASN A 120 5.40 -0.94 -21.64
N GLU A 121 5.20 -2.25 -21.75
CA GLU A 121 6.27 -3.25 -22.04
C GLU A 121 7.07 -2.90 -23.32
N ASP A 122 6.46 -2.20 -24.29
CA ASP A 122 7.15 -1.73 -25.47
C ASP A 122 8.13 -0.57 -25.21
N GLY A 123 8.32 -0.22 -23.96
CA GLY A 123 9.25 0.81 -23.50
C GLY A 123 8.76 2.22 -23.72
N SER A 124 7.47 2.45 -23.74
CA SER A 124 6.87 3.77 -23.78
C SER A 124 6.04 4.09 -22.53
N THR A 125 5.69 5.35 -22.35
CA THR A 125 4.63 5.80 -21.46
C THR A 125 3.56 6.52 -22.27
N THR A 126 2.30 6.17 -22.05
CA THR A 126 1.15 6.93 -22.52
C THR A 126 0.79 7.96 -21.47
N VAL A 127 0.77 9.22 -21.84
CA VAL A 127 0.37 10.32 -20.96
C VAL A 127 -1.07 10.66 -21.26
N PHE A 128 -1.91 10.69 -20.25
CA PHE A 128 -3.33 11.02 -20.42
C PHE A 128 -3.80 12.01 -19.36
N GLN A 129 -4.85 12.76 -19.68
CA GLN A 129 -5.49 13.67 -18.76
C GLN A 129 -6.41 12.89 -17.80
N LEU A 130 -6.24 13.03 -16.49
CA LEU A 130 -7.06 12.30 -15.52
C LEU A 130 -8.52 12.72 -15.54
N SER A 131 -8.79 14.03 -15.68
CA SER A 131 -10.15 14.56 -15.64
C SER A 131 -11.01 14.12 -16.83
N THR A 132 -10.41 13.89 -18.01
CA THR A 132 -11.11 13.57 -19.25
C THR A 132 -10.83 12.17 -19.78
N LEU A 133 -9.82 11.49 -19.24
CA LEU A 133 -9.29 10.19 -19.68
C LEU A 133 -8.74 10.19 -21.12
N LYS A 134 -8.54 11.37 -21.73
CA LYS A 134 -8.02 11.51 -23.08
C LYS A 134 -6.49 11.40 -23.09
N THR A 135 -5.97 10.67 -24.04
CA THR A 135 -4.53 10.61 -24.30
C THR A 135 -4.01 11.95 -24.77
N LEU A 136 -2.92 12.40 -24.18
CA LEU A 136 -2.23 13.64 -24.48
C LEU A 136 -0.96 13.42 -25.29
N ASP A 137 -0.21 12.36 -24.98
CA ASP A 137 1.10 12.10 -25.57
C ASP A 137 1.49 10.62 -25.41
N ARG A 138 2.49 10.20 -26.18
CA ARG A 138 3.17 8.91 -26.01
C ARG A 138 4.67 9.11 -26.12
N VAL A 139 5.38 8.88 -25.04
CA VAL A 139 6.81 9.15 -24.92
C VAL A 139 7.59 7.84 -24.89
N LYS A 140 8.61 7.71 -25.76
CA LYS A 140 9.52 6.56 -25.73
C LYS A 140 10.49 6.72 -24.55
N LEU A 141 10.51 5.73 -23.65
CA LEU A 141 11.37 5.71 -22.47
C LEU A 141 12.65 4.90 -22.70
N GLY A 142 12.53 3.71 -23.27
CA GLY A 142 13.53 2.67 -23.42
C GLY A 142 12.83 1.35 -23.61
N GLU A 143 13.44 0.21 -23.36
CA GLU A 143 12.84 -1.10 -23.50
C GLU A 143 12.51 -1.71 -22.12
N GLY A 144 11.39 -2.46 -22.03
CA GLY A 144 10.98 -3.16 -20.82
C GLY A 144 10.52 -2.24 -19.69
N ALA A 145 9.66 -1.24 -19.98
CA ALA A 145 9.08 -0.41 -18.92
C ALA A 145 8.06 -1.23 -18.11
N ASP A 146 8.40 -1.55 -16.86
CA ASP A 146 7.61 -2.41 -16.00
C ASP A 146 6.77 -1.63 -14.98
N ALA A 147 7.37 -0.78 -14.19
CA ALA A 147 6.67 0.03 -13.19
C ALA A 147 6.89 1.53 -13.42
N GLY A 148 5.91 2.31 -12.95
CA GLY A 148 5.98 3.77 -12.97
C GLY A 148 5.36 4.34 -11.70
N PHE A 149 6.01 5.30 -11.08
CA PHE A 149 5.55 5.92 -9.84
C PHE A 149 5.95 7.38 -9.77
N TYR A 150 5.21 8.14 -8.98
CA TYR A 150 5.38 9.58 -8.84
C TYR A 150 6.15 9.93 -7.56
N GLU A 151 7.18 10.78 -7.70
CA GLU A 151 7.89 11.38 -6.58
C GLU A 151 7.46 12.86 -6.46
N PRO A 152 6.65 13.20 -5.43
CA PRO A 152 5.95 14.49 -5.38
C PRO A 152 6.85 15.68 -5.08
N MET A 153 7.95 15.52 -4.33
CA MET A 153 8.83 16.62 -3.98
C MET A 153 9.55 17.21 -5.21
N THR A 154 9.92 16.35 -6.14
CA THR A 154 10.63 16.78 -7.37
C THR A 154 9.69 16.92 -8.57
N GLY A 155 8.43 16.49 -8.45
CA GLY A 155 7.47 16.48 -9.55
C GLY A 155 7.86 15.53 -10.68
N GLN A 156 8.58 14.46 -10.36
CA GLN A 156 9.08 13.48 -11.33
C GLN A 156 8.26 12.20 -11.31
N MET A 157 7.89 11.73 -12.48
CA MET A 157 7.61 10.32 -12.71
C MET A 157 8.96 9.59 -12.83
N VAL A 158 9.03 8.41 -12.23
CA VAL A 158 10.18 7.52 -12.35
C VAL A 158 9.69 6.18 -12.86
N PHE A 159 10.34 5.67 -13.90
CA PHE A 159 10.02 4.38 -14.50
C PHE A 159 11.19 3.42 -14.29
N THR A 160 10.88 2.17 -13.98
CA THR A 160 11.83 1.06 -13.99
C THR A 160 11.82 0.42 -15.37
N LEU A 161 12.99 0.26 -15.97
CA LEU A 161 13.17 -0.40 -17.25
C LEU A 161 14.02 -1.66 -17.03
N GLY A 162 13.38 -2.83 -17.10
CA GLY A 162 14.05 -4.11 -16.86
C GLY A 162 15.06 -4.46 -17.94
N ASP A 163 14.72 -4.27 -19.22
CA ASP A 163 15.58 -4.68 -20.34
C ASP A 163 16.81 -3.79 -20.54
N THR A 164 16.70 -2.50 -20.17
CA THR A 164 17.82 -1.55 -20.25
C THR A 164 18.51 -1.31 -18.90
N HIS A 165 18.03 -1.95 -17.83
CA HIS A 165 18.61 -1.88 -16.47
C HIS A 165 18.80 -0.45 -15.98
N GLU A 166 17.77 0.37 -16.11
CA GLU A 166 17.84 1.78 -15.72
C GLU A 166 16.53 2.32 -15.13
N LEU A 167 16.65 3.43 -14.43
CA LEU A 167 15.54 4.29 -14.08
C LEU A 167 15.48 5.47 -15.04
N VAL A 168 14.28 5.78 -15.54
CA VAL A 168 14.03 6.95 -16.40
C VAL A 168 13.19 7.95 -15.65
N PHE A 169 13.65 9.18 -15.59
CA PHE A 169 12.99 10.31 -14.93
C PHE A 169 12.26 11.17 -15.94
N VAL A 170 10.99 11.43 -15.69
CA VAL A 170 10.12 12.22 -16.58
C VAL A 170 9.44 13.31 -15.77
N ALA A 171 9.56 14.57 -16.16
CA ALA A 171 8.85 15.66 -15.52
C ALA A 171 7.33 15.47 -15.69
N ALA A 172 6.58 15.27 -14.59
CA ALA A 172 5.16 14.96 -14.66
C ALA A 172 4.34 16.05 -15.35
N ARG A 173 4.72 17.33 -15.21
CA ARG A 173 4.02 18.45 -15.82
C ARG A 173 4.21 18.55 -17.35
N SER A 174 5.38 18.23 -17.85
CA SER A 174 5.73 18.42 -19.27
C SER A 174 5.85 17.12 -20.06
N ALA A 175 5.83 15.96 -19.38
CA ALA A 175 6.10 14.64 -19.93
C ALA A 175 7.49 14.51 -20.62
N LYS A 176 8.43 15.41 -20.33
CA LYS A 176 9.78 15.37 -20.89
C LYS A 176 10.70 14.51 -20.03
N ILE A 177 11.50 13.66 -20.67
CA ILE A 177 12.58 12.95 -20.01
C ILE A 177 13.59 13.97 -19.48
N THR A 178 13.91 13.88 -18.20
CA THR A 178 14.83 14.79 -17.50
C THR A 178 16.14 14.12 -17.12
N GLY A 179 16.21 12.80 -17.21
CA GLY A 179 17.44 12.05 -16.94
C GLY A 179 17.22 10.56 -16.92
N ARG A 180 18.34 9.85 -16.75
CA ARG A 180 18.43 8.40 -16.66
C ARG A 180 19.45 8.04 -15.60
N LEU A 181 19.25 6.88 -14.95
CA LEU A 181 20.19 6.33 -13.96
C LEU A 181 20.31 4.83 -14.20
N PRO A 182 21.44 4.33 -14.66
CA PRO A 182 21.69 2.89 -14.74
C PRO A 182 21.70 2.26 -13.34
N ILE A 183 21.03 1.11 -13.21
CA ILE A 183 21.02 0.28 -12.01
C ILE A 183 21.52 -1.11 -12.42
N LYS A 184 22.48 -1.67 -11.69
CA LYS A 184 23.08 -2.97 -12.01
C LYS A 184 22.25 -4.14 -11.49
N ALA A 185 20.99 -4.21 -11.90
CA ALA A 185 20.07 -5.30 -11.59
C ALA A 185 19.27 -5.67 -12.84
N ASP A 186 18.99 -6.94 -13.02
CA ASP A 186 18.29 -7.46 -14.20
C ASP A 186 16.76 -7.43 -13.99
N GLU A 187 16.31 -7.47 -12.74
CA GLU A 187 14.90 -7.45 -12.38
C GLU A 187 14.61 -6.28 -11.43
N LEU A 188 14.29 -5.11 -11.98
CA LEU A 188 13.83 -3.94 -11.24
C LEU A 188 12.32 -4.02 -11.07
N GLU A 189 11.85 -4.12 -9.85
CA GLU A 189 10.45 -4.34 -9.49
C GLU A 189 9.80 -3.10 -8.87
N ALA A 190 8.82 -3.29 -7.99
CA ALA A 190 8.09 -2.21 -7.36
C ALA A 190 8.99 -1.20 -6.66
N ALA A 191 8.54 0.04 -6.64
CA ALA A 191 9.24 1.12 -6.00
C ALA A 191 8.28 2.01 -5.17
N ALA A 192 8.85 2.74 -4.22
CA ALA A 192 8.11 3.67 -3.37
C ALA A 192 8.89 4.97 -3.16
N ALA A 193 8.17 6.11 -3.13
CA ALA A 193 8.74 7.43 -2.87
C ALA A 193 8.47 7.87 -1.42
N ASP A 194 9.46 8.45 -0.75
CA ASP A 194 9.30 8.95 0.61
C ASP A 194 8.64 10.35 0.68
N GLY A 195 8.44 10.99 -0.47
CA GLY A 195 7.93 12.35 -0.58
C GLY A 195 8.91 13.43 -0.11
N LYS A 196 10.19 13.06 0.05
CA LYS A 196 11.30 13.95 0.45
C LYS A 196 12.44 13.93 -0.55
N GLY A 197 12.19 13.39 -1.75
CA GLY A 197 13.13 13.30 -2.86
C GLY A 197 13.93 12.00 -2.92
N PHE A 198 13.60 11.00 -2.10
CA PHE A 198 14.18 9.68 -2.23
C PHE A 198 13.14 8.67 -2.70
N ILE A 199 13.61 7.73 -3.51
CA ILE A 199 12.86 6.54 -3.89
C ILE A 199 13.63 5.29 -3.48
N TYR A 200 12.88 4.23 -3.29
CA TYR A 200 13.36 2.89 -2.96
C TYR A 200 12.86 1.95 -4.04
N VAL A 201 13.74 1.16 -4.61
CA VAL A 201 13.44 0.25 -5.72
C VAL A 201 13.89 -1.16 -5.35
N ASN A 202 13.03 -2.14 -5.52
CA ASN A 202 13.42 -3.54 -5.33
C ASN A 202 14.29 -4.00 -6.49
N GLU A 203 15.50 -4.48 -6.19
CA GLU A 203 16.38 -5.23 -7.07
C GLU A 203 16.16 -6.72 -6.80
N ARG A 204 15.16 -7.29 -7.43
CA ARG A 204 14.63 -8.60 -7.10
C ARG A 204 15.67 -9.72 -7.27
N ASP A 205 16.40 -9.72 -8.36
CA ASP A 205 17.42 -10.73 -8.68
C ASP A 205 18.67 -10.63 -7.78
N LYS A 206 18.86 -9.51 -7.08
CA LYS A 206 19.99 -9.26 -6.17
C LYS A 206 19.62 -9.40 -4.68
N ASP A 207 18.35 -9.65 -4.35
CA ASP A 207 17.84 -9.61 -2.96
C ASP A 207 18.22 -8.31 -2.25
N ARG A 208 17.99 -7.16 -2.90
CA ARG A 208 18.35 -5.82 -2.40
C ARG A 208 17.27 -4.79 -2.64
N VAL A 209 17.41 -3.66 -1.95
CA VAL A 209 16.70 -2.42 -2.21
C VAL A 209 17.69 -1.34 -2.55
N ALA A 210 17.54 -0.72 -3.71
CA ALA A 210 18.26 0.48 -4.09
C ALA A 210 17.58 1.72 -3.50
N LYS A 211 18.36 2.63 -2.91
CA LYS A 211 17.93 3.97 -2.52
C LYS A 211 18.51 4.99 -3.48
N VAL A 212 17.65 5.80 -4.10
CA VAL A 212 18.04 6.80 -5.10
C VAL A 212 17.58 8.19 -4.67
N ASP A 213 18.46 9.17 -4.79
CA ASP A 213 18.12 10.59 -4.69
C ASP A 213 17.64 11.08 -6.07
N VAL A 214 16.35 11.40 -6.18
CA VAL A 214 15.70 11.81 -7.43
C VAL A 214 16.19 13.20 -7.89
N ARG A 215 16.53 14.09 -6.95
CA ARG A 215 17.01 15.44 -7.27
C ARG A 215 18.35 15.41 -7.99
N THR A 216 19.24 14.55 -7.51
CA THR A 216 20.58 14.40 -8.09
C THR A 216 20.70 13.24 -9.07
N ARG A 217 19.65 12.38 -9.14
CA ARG A 217 19.62 11.14 -9.93
C ARG A 217 20.83 10.24 -9.63
N LYS A 218 21.11 10.06 -8.35
CA LYS A 218 22.22 9.25 -7.89
C LYS A 218 21.74 8.09 -7.05
N LEU A 219 22.32 6.94 -7.28
CA LEU A 219 22.23 5.81 -6.36
C LEU A 219 22.96 6.18 -5.06
N VAL A 220 22.21 6.18 -3.96
CA VAL A 220 22.73 6.58 -2.64
C VAL A 220 23.18 5.36 -1.85
N ALA A 221 22.45 4.25 -1.97
CA ALA A 221 22.74 3.00 -1.30
C ALA A 221 22.06 1.83 -1.99
N GLU A 222 22.64 0.65 -1.82
CA GLU A 222 22.02 -0.64 -2.12
C GLU A 222 22.09 -1.48 -0.85
N TRP A 223 20.93 -1.91 -0.38
CA TRP A 223 20.84 -2.59 0.90
C TRP A 223 20.37 -4.04 0.72
N PRO A 224 21.09 -5.01 1.28
CA PRO A 224 20.65 -6.39 1.25
C PRO A 224 19.36 -6.57 2.07
N THR A 225 18.56 -7.55 1.68
CA THR A 225 17.29 -7.89 2.33
C THR A 225 17.37 -9.26 3.03
N PRO A 226 18.16 -9.40 4.12
CA PRO A 226 18.30 -10.68 4.80
C PRO A 226 16.94 -11.20 5.29
N GLY A 227 16.66 -12.48 4.99
CA GLY A 227 15.38 -13.12 5.31
C GLY A 227 14.27 -12.82 4.31
N CYS A 228 14.47 -11.91 3.36
CA CYS A 228 13.53 -11.57 2.28
C CYS A 228 14.22 -11.85 0.93
N ARG A 229 13.86 -12.97 0.31
CA ARG A 229 14.37 -13.37 -1.01
C ARG A 229 13.37 -12.93 -2.07
N LEU A 230 13.90 -12.49 -3.22
CA LEU A 230 13.12 -12.01 -4.35
C LEU A 230 12.11 -10.91 -3.95
N PRO A 231 12.57 -9.76 -3.39
CA PRO A 231 11.69 -8.65 -3.04
C PRO A 231 10.96 -8.15 -4.29
N THR A 232 9.63 -8.16 -4.26
CA THR A 232 8.80 -7.84 -5.42
C THR A 232 7.84 -6.69 -5.11
N GLY A 233 6.85 -6.88 -4.23
CA GLY A 233 5.97 -5.80 -3.78
C GLY A 233 6.69 -4.84 -2.83
N LEU A 234 6.33 -3.56 -2.88
CA LEU A 234 6.91 -2.52 -2.02
C LEU A 234 5.88 -1.46 -1.65
N ALA A 235 5.78 -1.16 -0.36
CA ALA A 235 5.06 -0.01 0.16
C ALA A 235 5.90 0.74 1.20
N ILE A 236 5.51 1.96 1.55
CA ILE A 236 6.23 2.80 2.52
C ILE A 236 5.29 3.46 3.54
N ASP A 237 5.61 3.34 4.83
CA ASP A 237 5.13 4.27 5.85
C ASP A 237 6.08 5.48 5.86
N ARG A 238 5.68 6.56 5.20
CA ARG A 238 6.46 7.81 5.11
C ARG A 238 6.67 8.48 6.46
N ALA A 239 5.71 8.34 7.36
CA ALA A 239 5.76 8.96 8.69
C ALA A 239 6.76 8.23 9.58
N ALA A 240 6.73 6.90 9.60
CA ALA A 240 7.64 6.08 10.41
C ALA A 240 8.98 5.81 9.72
N GLY A 241 9.11 6.09 8.41
CA GLY A 241 10.28 5.77 7.61
C GLY A 241 10.53 4.26 7.54
N ARG A 242 9.49 3.49 7.22
CA ARG A 242 9.55 2.03 7.08
C ARG A 242 9.09 1.59 5.71
N LEU A 243 9.88 0.73 5.10
CA LEU A 243 9.52 0.01 3.88
C LEU A 243 8.91 -1.33 4.25
N PHE A 244 7.92 -1.74 3.50
CA PHE A 244 7.25 -3.02 3.59
C PHE A 244 7.52 -3.78 2.28
N LEU A 245 8.33 -4.83 2.36
CA LEU A 245 8.81 -5.61 1.21
C LEU A 245 8.07 -6.94 1.16
N GLY A 246 7.35 -7.21 0.09
CA GLY A 246 6.77 -8.51 -0.18
C GLY A 246 7.75 -9.40 -0.94
N CYS A 247 8.09 -10.56 -0.39
CA CYS A 247 9.20 -11.40 -0.83
C CYS A 247 8.69 -12.75 -1.33
N LYS A 248 9.07 -13.15 -2.55
CA LYS A 248 8.61 -14.37 -3.24
C LYS A 248 9.47 -15.61 -3.01
N GLY A 249 10.49 -15.54 -2.17
CA GLY A 249 11.42 -16.65 -1.95
C GLY A 249 10.77 -17.96 -1.50
N PRO A 250 11.54 -19.03 -1.26
CA PRO A 250 11.02 -20.31 -0.81
C PRO A 250 10.19 -20.23 0.47
N HIS A 251 10.48 -19.24 1.31
CA HIS A 251 9.72 -18.87 2.51
C HIS A 251 9.22 -17.45 2.31
N PRO A 252 8.00 -17.27 1.76
CA PRO A 252 7.47 -15.94 1.48
C PRO A 252 7.25 -15.14 2.76
N VAL A 253 7.73 -13.91 2.78
CA VAL A 253 7.61 -13.03 3.94
C VAL A 253 7.28 -11.59 3.53
N LEU A 254 6.61 -10.88 4.43
CA LEU A 254 6.59 -9.44 4.47
C LEU A 254 7.74 -8.99 5.37
N ALA A 255 8.73 -8.31 4.83
CA ALA A 255 9.83 -7.74 5.60
C ALA A 255 9.59 -6.25 5.87
N VAL A 256 9.92 -5.81 7.08
CA VAL A 256 9.96 -4.39 7.45
C VAL A 256 11.40 -3.92 7.44
N MET A 257 11.70 -2.90 6.65
CA MET A 257 13.03 -2.32 6.54
C MET A 257 13.04 -0.86 6.96
N ASN A 258 14.05 -0.46 7.70
CA ASN A 258 14.27 0.95 8.05
C ASN A 258 14.76 1.72 6.82
N ALA A 259 13.99 2.68 6.33
CA ALA A 259 14.27 3.46 5.12
C ALA A 259 15.50 4.42 5.25
N LYS A 260 16.01 4.63 6.46
CA LYS A 260 17.23 5.43 6.70
C LYS A 260 18.50 4.60 6.67
N THR A 261 18.43 3.39 7.24
CA THR A 261 19.63 2.55 7.47
C THR A 261 19.71 1.32 6.58
N GLY A 262 18.61 0.95 5.90
CA GLY A 262 18.52 -0.29 5.11
C GLY A 262 18.46 -1.58 5.94
N ARG A 263 18.31 -1.47 7.27
CA ARG A 263 18.25 -2.65 8.12
C ARG A 263 16.86 -3.27 8.08
N VAL A 264 16.77 -4.56 7.75
CA VAL A 264 15.55 -5.35 7.98
C VAL A 264 15.37 -5.54 9.48
N VAL A 265 14.22 -5.15 10.01
CA VAL A 265 13.96 -5.11 11.46
C VAL A 265 13.03 -6.23 11.91
N THR A 266 12.16 -6.72 11.05
CA THR A 266 11.29 -7.87 11.30
C THR A 266 10.80 -8.48 10.00
N THR A 267 10.38 -9.73 10.04
CA THR A 267 9.71 -10.43 8.95
C THR A 267 8.46 -11.14 9.47
N MET A 268 7.42 -11.22 8.65
CA MET A 268 6.18 -11.95 8.93
C MET A 268 5.89 -12.89 7.75
N GLU A 269 5.44 -14.09 8.02
CA GLU A 269 5.03 -15.05 6.99
C GLU A 269 3.82 -14.52 6.21
N ILE A 270 3.83 -14.72 4.89
CA ILE A 270 2.73 -14.39 3.96
C ILE A 270 2.48 -15.57 3.02
N GLY A 271 1.45 -15.46 2.17
CA GLY A 271 1.20 -16.45 1.14
C GLY A 271 2.20 -16.37 -0.03
N ARG A 272 2.24 -17.46 -0.81
CA ARG A 272 3.08 -17.56 -2.01
C ARG A 272 2.54 -16.70 -3.16
N GLY A 273 3.45 -16.23 -4.00
CA GLY A 273 3.11 -15.47 -5.20
C GLY A 273 2.75 -14.02 -4.92
N ASN A 274 3.37 -13.40 -3.89
CA ASN A 274 3.20 -11.98 -3.61
C ASN A 274 3.74 -11.11 -4.74
N ASP A 275 2.91 -10.19 -5.24
CA ASP A 275 3.28 -9.17 -6.24
C ASP A 275 2.85 -7.76 -5.79
N GLY A 276 1.91 -7.67 -4.87
CA GLY A 276 1.40 -6.40 -4.38
C GLY A 276 1.52 -6.27 -2.87
N VAL A 277 2.04 -5.13 -2.44
CA VAL A 277 2.03 -4.68 -1.04
C VAL A 277 1.45 -3.28 -1.00
N VAL A 278 0.49 -3.05 -0.13
CA VAL A 278 -0.15 -1.75 0.06
C VAL A 278 -0.13 -1.39 1.55
N PHE A 279 0.12 -0.13 1.85
CA PHE A 279 0.04 0.41 3.19
C PHE A 279 -1.08 1.44 3.28
N ASP A 280 -1.98 1.24 4.24
CA ASP A 280 -2.99 2.21 4.66
C ASP A 280 -2.43 3.04 5.81
N PRO A 281 -2.08 4.32 5.60
CA PRO A 281 -1.52 5.16 6.65
C PRO A 281 -2.55 5.57 7.72
N ALA A 282 -3.85 5.61 7.37
CA ALA A 282 -4.91 5.99 8.29
C ALA A 282 -5.28 4.82 9.23
N GLY A 283 -5.50 3.64 8.67
CA GLY A 283 -5.81 2.43 9.42
C GLY A 283 -4.57 1.75 10.03
N LYS A 284 -3.35 2.23 9.71
CA LYS A 284 -2.08 1.59 10.13
C LYS A 284 -2.05 0.10 9.79
N ARG A 285 -2.35 -0.23 8.53
CA ARG A 285 -2.42 -1.60 8.02
C ARG A 285 -1.56 -1.81 6.81
N VAL A 286 -0.96 -2.99 6.72
CA VAL A 286 -0.26 -3.46 5.52
C VAL A 286 -1.02 -4.65 4.97
N PHE A 287 -1.21 -4.65 3.66
CA PHE A 287 -1.87 -5.71 2.91
C PHE A 287 -0.87 -6.36 1.95
N THR A 288 -0.92 -7.67 1.83
CA THR A 288 -0.13 -8.42 0.86
C THR A 288 -1.04 -9.30 0.01
N SER A 289 -1.00 -9.16 -1.32
CA SER A 289 -1.75 -10.03 -2.23
C SER A 289 -0.86 -11.17 -2.72
N ASN A 290 -1.32 -12.40 -2.54
CA ASN A 290 -0.53 -13.61 -2.70
C ASN A 290 -1.22 -14.53 -3.70
N GLY A 291 -0.91 -14.34 -4.99
CA GLY A 291 -1.68 -14.90 -6.10
C GLY A 291 -1.59 -16.41 -6.26
N ILE A 292 -0.52 -17.09 -5.81
CA ILE A 292 -0.42 -18.54 -5.85
C ILE A 292 -1.33 -19.17 -4.79
N ASP A 293 -1.32 -18.65 -3.56
CA ASP A 293 -2.16 -19.16 -2.47
C ASP A 293 -3.58 -18.57 -2.48
N GLY A 294 -3.85 -17.60 -3.36
CA GLY A 294 -5.18 -17.00 -3.51
C GLY A 294 -5.68 -16.35 -2.22
N ASN A 295 -4.85 -15.54 -1.58
CA ASN A 295 -5.23 -14.81 -0.37
C ASN A 295 -4.64 -13.41 -0.31
N ILE A 296 -5.24 -12.59 0.55
CA ILE A 296 -4.67 -11.33 1.03
C ILE A 296 -4.45 -11.48 2.53
N VAL A 297 -3.24 -11.19 2.99
CA VAL A 297 -2.89 -11.16 4.42
C VAL A 297 -2.82 -9.71 4.87
N VAL A 298 -3.41 -9.43 6.02
CA VAL A 298 -3.51 -8.08 6.61
C VAL A 298 -2.75 -8.05 7.92
N PHE A 299 -1.87 -7.07 8.07
CA PHE A 299 -1.14 -6.84 9.30
C PHE A 299 -1.46 -5.46 9.87
N ASP A 300 -1.73 -5.38 11.17
CA ASP A 300 -1.74 -4.12 11.91
C ASP A 300 -0.30 -3.68 12.21
N VAL A 301 0.02 -2.43 11.92
CA VAL A 301 1.29 -1.80 12.29
C VAL A 301 1.16 -1.28 13.72
N VAL A 302 1.55 -2.10 14.69
CA VAL A 302 1.42 -1.80 16.12
C VAL A 302 2.63 -1.04 16.70
N GLY A 303 3.58 -0.71 15.86
CA GLY A 303 4.77 0.08 16.15
C GLY A 303 5.66 0.13 14.91
N PRO A 304 6.66 1.02 14.84
CA PRO A 304 7.46 1.21 13.63
C PRO A 304 8.16 -0.08 13.18
N ASP A 305 8.55 -0.93 14.10
CA ASP A 305 9.29 -2.17 13.85
C ASP A 305 8.46 -3.43 14.19
N ARG A 306 7.14 -3.27 14.41
CA ARG A 306 6.27 -4.36 14.88
C ARG A 306 4.99 -4.46 14.08
N LEU A 307 4.76 -5.65 13.56
CA LEU A 307 3.52 -6.04 12.91
C LEU A 307 2.78 -7.08 13.77
N LYS A 308 1.47 -7.11 13.66
CA LYS A 308 0.60 -8.12 14.22
C LYS A 308 -0.32 -8.62 13.10
N LEU A 309 -0.44 -9.93 12.93
CA LEU A 309 -1.43 -10.49 12.03
C LEU A 309 -2.83 -10.05 12.49
N ALA A 310 -3.53 -9.34 11.61
CA ALA A 310 -4.89 -8.87 11.85
C ALA A 310 -5.90 -9.87 11.28
N SER A 311 -5.72 -10.26 10.03
CA SER A 311 -6.56 -11.25 9.36
C SER A 311 -5.87 -11.78 8.09
N ALA A 312 -6.43 -12.83 7.54
CA ALA A 312 -6.18 -13.29 6.19
C ALA A 312 -7.51 -13.71 5.58
N PHE A 313 -7.74 -13.34 4.34
CA PHE A 313 -8.96 -13.74 3.63
C PHE A 313 -8.65 -14.27 2.25
N THR A 314 -9.49 -15.17 1.77
CA THR A 314 -9.30 -15.82 0.47
C THR A 314 -9.69 -14.88 -0.67
N THR A 315 -8.90 -14.95 -1.74
CA THR A 315 -9.24 -14.39 -3.04
C THR A 315 -9.43 -15.51 -4.05
N ARG A 316 -9.55 -15.18 -5.31
CA ARG A 316 -9.41 -16.19 -6.36
C ARG A 316 -7.93 -16.41 -6.70
N PRO A 317 -7.54 -17.58 -7.20
CA PRO A 317 -6.17 -17.83 -7.67
C PRO A 317 -5.70 -16.74 -8.64
N ILE A 318 -4.41 -16.50 -8.69
CA ILE A 318 -3.74 -15.54 -9.60
C ILE A 318 -3.99 -14.06 -9.23
N ALA A 319 -4.85 -13.74 -8.27
CA ALA A 319 -5.05 -12.38 -7.76
C ALA A 319 -3.80 -11.91 -6.98
N ARG A 320 -2.76 -11.44 -7.72
CA ARG A 320 -1.40 -11.19 -7.19
C ARG A 320 -1.09 -9.72 -6.91
N THR A 321 -1.73 -8.81 -7.63
CA THR A 321 -1.59 -7.35 -7.47
C THR A 321 -2.89 -6.76 -6.93
N MET A 322 -2.80 -5.60 -6.30
CA MET A 322 -3.98 -4.94 -5.73
C MET A 322 -3.80 -3.43 -5.67
N ALA A 323 -4.93 -2.74 -5.55
CA ALA A 323 -5.01 -1.34 -5.17
C ALA A 323 -5.92 -1.17 -3.95
N PHE A 324 -5.69 -0.13 -3.18
CA PHE A 324 -6.47 0.22 -2.00
C PHE A 324 -7.03 1.63 -2.15
N ASN A 325 -8.33 1.79 -1.92
CA ASN A 325 -8.96 3.10 -1.87
C ASN A 325 -9.02 3.60 -0.41
N PRO A 326 -8.22 4.59 -0.02
CA PRO A 326 -8.18 5.07 1.36
C PRO A 326 -9.47 5.78 1.80
N THR A 327 -10.31 6.22 0.85
CA THR A 327 -11.59 6.89 1.16
C THR A 327 -12.67 5.88 1.53
N THR A 328 -12.76 4.77 0.80
CA THR A 328 -13.79 3.74 1.00
C THR A 328 -13.31 2.54 1.82
N GLY A 329 -12.00 2.38 1.99
CA GLY A 329 -11.37 1.21 2.57
C GLY A 329 -11.42 -0.02 1.66
N ARG A 330 -11.90 0.10 0.42
CA ARG A 330 -12.01 -1.01 -0.53
C ARG A 330 -10.65 -1.45 -1.05
N ILE A 331 -10.53 -2.75 -1.26
CA ILE A 331 -9.41 -3.38 -1.95
C ILE A 331 -9.89 -3.87 -3.30
N TYR A 332 -9.13 -3.56 -4.33
CA TYR A 332 -9.35 -4.01 -5.70
C TYR A 332 -8.22 -4.94 -6.11
N THR A 333 -8.55 -6.12 -6.62
CA THR A 333 -7.61 -7.06 -7.22
C THR A 333 -8.24 -7.70 -8.44
N ALA A 334 -7.46 -8.39 -9.25
CA ALA A 334 -7.99 -8.98 -10.47
C ALA A 334 -7.50 -10.42 -10.67
N THR A 335 -8.31 -11.19 -11.36
CA THR A 335 -8.03 -12.57 -11.73
C THR A 335 -8.60 -12.88 -13.12
N ALA A 336 -8.25 -14.03 -13.69
CA ALA A 336 -8.90 -14.60 -14.85
C ALA A 336 -8.83 -16.14 -14.77
N GLU A 337 -9.70 -16.83 -15.47
CA GLU A 337 -9.54 -18.25 -15.64
C GLU A 337 -8.34 -18.52 -16.54
N GLY A 338 -7.52 -19.48 -16.14
CA GLY A 338 -6.30 -19.80 -16.85
C GLY A 338 -6.11 -21.29 -17.03
N VAL A 339 -5.39 -21.64 -18.07
CA VAL A 339 -4.99 -23.01 -18.39
C VAL A 339 -3.48 -23.12 -18.49
N LEU A 340 -2.95 -24.29 -18.20
CA LEU A 340 -1.59 -24.62 -18.55
C LEU A 340 -1.55 -25.10 -20.00
N ASP A 341 -0.96 -24.31 -20.87
CA ASP A 341 -0.65 -24.70 -22.25
C ASP A 341 0.80 -25.21 -22.30
N PRO A 342 1.02 -26.51 -22.53
CA PRO A 342 2.36 -27.08 -22.51
C PRO A 342 3.22 -26.64 -23.70
N THR A 343 2.63 -25.97 -24.69
CA THR A 343 3.34 -25.43 -25.87
C THR A 343 3.93 -24.04 -25.60
N GLN A 344 3.55 -23.43 -24.47
CA GLN A 344 4.02 -22.11 -24.02
C GLN A 344 5.02 -22.24 -22.86
N PRO A 345 5.88 -21.23 -22.63
CA PRO A 345 6.79 -21.22 -21.49
C PRO A 345 6.05 -21.40 -20.16
N VAL A 346 6.50 -22.38 -19.37
CA VAL A 346 5.92 -22.69 -18.06
C VAL A 346 6.66 -21.95 -16.95
N ASN A 347 5.94 -21.21 -16.13
CA ASN A 347 6.50 -20.58 -14.94
C ASN A 347 6.68 -21.60 -13.79
N ARG A 348 7.76 -22.37 -13.84
CA ARG A 348 8.07 -23.39 -12.83
C ARG A 348 8.27 -22.84 -11.41
N ARG A 349 8.61 -21.56 -11.27
CA ARG A 349 8.74 -20.89 -9.95
C ARG A 349 7.37 -20.73 -9.28
N ALA A 350 6.32 -20.51 -10.05
CA ALA A 350 4.96 -20.41 -9.54
C ALA A 350 4.32 -21.78 -9.26
N GLY A 351 4.81 -22.84 -9.90
CA GLY A 351 4.32 -24.21 -9.73
C GLY A 351 4.23 -24.97 -11.05
N ALA A 352 4.22 -26.30 -10.96
CA ALA A 352 4.22 -27.18 -12.14
C ALA A 352 2.99 -26.99 -13.04
N PHE A 353 1.87 -26.58 -12.45
CA PHE A 353 0.59 -26.43 -13.14
C PHE A 353 0.06 -25.00 -13.08
N TYR A 354 0.93 -24.02 -12.81
CA TYR A 354 0.52 -22.62 -12.80
C TYR A 354 0.13 -22.18 -14.21
N PRO A 355 -1.03 -21.51 -14.39
CA PRO A 355 -1.51 -21.12 -15.71
C PRO A 355 -0.53 -20.20 -16.42
N ASN A 356 -0.36 -20.40 -17.72
CA ASN A 356 0.46 -19.57 -18.60
C ASN A 356 -0.33 -18.98 -19.78
N ARG A 357 -1.62 -19.31 -19.88
CA ARG A 357 -2.57 -18.70 -20.81
C ARG A 357 -3.90 -18.45 -20.11
N TYR A 358 -4.44 -17.26 -20.28
CA TYR A 358 -5.72 -16.88 -19.72
C TYR A 358 -6.82 -16.95 -20.78
N LEU A 359 -8.04 -17.29 -20.35
CA LEU A 359 -9.20 -17.43 -21.22
C LEU A 359 -9.86 -16.08 -21.43
N ASP A 360 -10.26 -15.78 -22.67
CA ASP A 360 -11.03 -14.58 -23.00
C ASP A 360 -12.38 -14.59 -22.27
N ASP A 361 -12.96 -13.41 -22.04
CA ASP A 361 -14.23 -13.19 -21.35
C ASP A 361 -14.26 -13.68 -19.89
N THR A 362 -13.11 -13.94 -19.28
CA THR A 362 -13.02 -14.41 -17.88
C THR A 362 -12.30 -13.44 -16.96
N PHE A 363 -11.70 -12.37 -17.49
CA PHE A 363 -11.01 -11.38 -16.65
C PHE A 363 -11.99 -10.73 -15.67
N THR A 364 -11.72 -10.85 -14.38
CA THR A 364 -12.63 -10.46 -13.32
C THR A 364 -11.93 -9.50 -12.34
N LEU A 365 -12.50 -8.32 -12.19
CA LEU A 365 -12.18 -7.40 -11.10
C LEU A 365 -12.90 -7.88 -9.83
N LEU A 366 -12.15 -8.09 -8.76
CA LEU A 366 -12.64 -8.45 -7.44
C LEU A 366 -12.59 -7.22 -6.54
N ILE A 367 -13.71 -6.89 -5.92
CA ILE A 367 -13.87 -5.74 -5.02
C ILE A 367 -14.17 -6.27 -3.63
N TYR A 368 -13.29 -5.98 -2.68
CA TYR A 368 -13.45 -6.34 -1.28
C TYR A 368 -13.72 -5.10 -0.44
N ALA A 369 -14.76 -5.16 0.38
CA ALA A 369 -15.10 -4.11 1.34
C ALA A 369 -14.74 -4.54 2.77
N PRO A 370 -14.37 -3.61 3.66
CA PRO A 370 -14.23 -3.89 5.08
C PRO A 370 -15.59 -4.31 5.66
N GLU A 371 -15.58 -5.29 6.60
CA GLU A 371 -16.77 -5.76 7.31
C GLU A 371 -17.26 -4.77 8.35
#